data_417a83f9f265006e920f254c9b9100b4
#
_entry.id   417a83f9f265006e920f254c9b9100b4
#
_cell.length_a   1.000
_cell.length_b   1.000
_cell.length_c   1.000
_cell.angle_alpha   90.00
_cell.angle_beta   90.00
_cell.angle_gamma   90.00
#
_symmetry.space_group_name_H-M   'P 1'
#
loop_
_entity.id
_entity.type
_entity.pdbx_description
1 polymer ?
#
loop_
_entity_poly.entity_id
_entity_poly.type
_entity_poly.pdbx_seq_one_letter_code
_entity_poly.pdbx_strand_id
1 'polypeptide(L)'
;PDKEKWKIAAEACDEAVKLCEDNNWELVQGNSDKDTRLLNIMADIEHSVQMPNYKSSEIVWATKWANTELYKEYHLYTYVLPRLEFEGEYGSHANTNLLGCLAPSLKMVEMYYTENGVPMEEDKEWQAKNRYERVVETEASTTYKDVIPENEEVLTLHLRREPRFYASIAADRTYWQRGKGEGNKLLVKAWRK
;
A
#
# COMPACT_ATOMS: atom_id res chain seq x y z
N PRO A 1 -7.00 -20.07 -25.24
CA PRO A 1 -5.95 -20.56 -24.34
C PRO A 1 -6.05 -22.08 -24.22
N ASP A 2 -4.92 -22.75 -24.32
CA ASP A 2 -4.82 -24.19 -24.23
C ASP A 2 -5.03 -24.61 -22.76
N LYS A 3 -6.12 -25.33 -22.47
CA LYS A 3 -6.48 -25.74 -21.12
C LYS A 3 -5.41 -26.61 -20.46
N GLU A 4 -4.71 -27.42 -21.27
CA GLU A 4 -3.63 -28.27 -20.74
C GLU A 4 -2.44 -27.45 -20.22
N LYS A 5 -2.09 -26.36 -20.89
CA LYS A 5 -1.02 -25.45 -20.41
C LYS A 5 -1.39 -24.76 -19.10
N TRP A 6 -2.65 -24.39 -18.92
CA TRP A 6 -3.13 -23.82 -17.67
C TRP A 6 -3.09 -24.83 -16.52
N LYS A 7 -3.45 -26.09 -16.82
CA LYS A 7 -3.37 -27.17 -15.83
C LYS A 7 -1.93 -27.41 -15.38
N ILE A 8 -1.00 -27.54 -16.33
CA ILE A 8 0.43 -27.72 -16.03
C ILE A 8 0.97 -26.54 -15.18
N ALA A 9 0.58 -25.31 -15.52
CA ALA A 9 0.98 -24.14 -14.77
C ALA A 9 0.41 -24.16 -13.33
N ALA A 10 -0.85 -24.54 -13.15
CA ALA A 10 -1.47 -24.66 -11.83
C ALA A 10 -0.78 -25.75 -10.98
N GLU A 11 -0.53 -26.92 -11.56
CA GLU A 11 0.17 -28.02 -10.87
C GLU A 11 1.59 -27.62 -10.45
N ALA A 12 2.32 -26.89 -11.30
CA ALA A 12 3.64 -26.38 -10.95
C ALA A 12 3.60 -25.32 -9.81
N CYS A 13 2.56 -24.45 -9.80
CA CYS A 13 2.36 -23.52 -8.70
C CYS A 13 2.04 -24.23 -7.38
N ASP A 14 1.16 -25.23 -7.41
CA ASP A 14 0.81 -26.03 -6.23
C ASP A 14 2.02 -26.78 -5.66
N GLU A 15 2.85 -27.33 -6.54
CA GLU A 15 4.10 -27.97 -6.13
C GLU A 15 5.08 -26.99 -5.49
N ALA A 16 5.21 -25.78 -6.06
CA ALA A 16 6.05 -24.73 -5.50
C ALA A 16 5.56 -24.28 -4.12
N VAL A 17 4.25 -24.10 -3.92
CA VAL A 17 3.67 -23.74 -2.62
C VAL A 17 3.98 -24.84 -1.58
N LYS A 18 3.75 -26.11 -1.91
CA LYS A 18 4.06 -27.22 -1.00
C LYS A 18 5.54 -27.27 -0.64
N LEU A 19 6.41 -27.05 -1.63
CA LEU A 19 7.85 -27.00 -1.36
C LEU A 19 8.22 -25.87 -0.40
N CYS A 20 7.59 -24.73 -0.51
CA CYS A 20 7.77 -23.61 0.41
C CYS A 20 7.31 -23.99 1.82
N GLU A 21 6.10 -24.51 1.96
CA GLU A 21 5.54 -24.93 3.25
C GLU A 21 6.41 -26.00 3.94
N ASP A 22 6.87 -27.00 3.19
CA ASP A 22 7.74 -28.08 3.68
C ASP A 22 9.12 -27.56 4.16
N ASN A 23 9.53 -26.37 3.72
CA ASN A 23 10.78 -25.72 4.10
C ASN A 23 10.59 -24.52 5.05
N ASN A 24 9.44 -24.41 5.69
CA ASN A 24 9.10 -23.35 6.66
C ASN A 24 9.07 -21.94 6.07
N TRP A 25 8.76 -21.80 4.80
CA TRP A 25 8.34 -20.51 4.26
C TRP A 25 6.87 -20.26 4.60
N GLU A 26 6.60 -19.12 5.17
CA GLU A 26 5.27 -18.74 5.62
C GLU A 26 4.96 -17.32 5.16
N LEU A 27 3.70 -17.05 4.86
CA LEU A 27 3.25 -15.68 4.59
C LEU A 27 3.44 -14.81 5.83
N VAL A 28 3.91 -13.59 5.64
CA VAL A 28 3.97 -12.59 6.71
C VAL A 28 2.55 -12.24 7.11
N GLN A 29 2.21 -12.55 8.35
CA GLN A 29 0.88 -12.33 8.91
C GLN A 29 0.92 -12.24 10.42
N GLY A 30 -0.22 -11.84 11.00
CA GLY A 30 -0.39 -11.85 12.46
C GLY A 30 0.12 -10.60 13.16
N ASN A 31 0.41 -9.53 12.42
CA ASN A 31 0.70 -8.24 13.06
C ASN A 31 -0.54 -7.77 13.83
N SER A 32 -0.38 -7.48 15.11
CA SER A 32 -1.43 -7.04 16.02
C SER A 32 -1.09 -5.71 16.73
N ASP A 33 -0.02 -5.05 16.30
CA ASP A 33 0.51 -3.86 16.96
C ASP A 33 -0.24 -2.58 16.58
N LYS A 34 -1.11 -2.63 15.58
CA LYS A 34 -1.89 -1.49 15.11
C LYS A 34 -3.30 -1.49 15.68
N ASP A 35 -3.94 -0.34 15.64
CA ASP A 35 -5.24 -0.12 16.26
C ASP A 35 -6.41 -0.81 15.53
N THR A 36 -6.27 -1.10 14.25
CA THR A 36 -7.34 -1.73 13.46
C THR A 36 -6.84 -2.91 12.63
N ARG A 37 -7.78 -3.81 12.28
CA ARG A 37 -7.49 -4.95 11.40
C ARG A 37 -6.91 -4.50 10.05
N LEU A 38 -7.44 -3.44 9.46
CA LEU A 38 -6.93 -2.90 8.20
C LEU A 38 -5.46 -2.50 8.33
N LEU A 39 -5.11 -1.76 9.37
CA LEU A 39 -3.73 -1.33 9.61
C LEU A 39 -2.80 -2.51 9.88
N ASN A 40 -3.27 -3.56 10.54
CA ASN A 40 -2.48 -4.77 10.74
C ASN A 40 -2.20 -5.48 9.42
N ILE A 41 -3.21 -5.67 8.55
CA ILE A 41 -3.02 -6.26 7.22
C ILE A 41 -2.06 -5.41 6.37
N MET A 42 -2.17 -4.09 6.42
CA MET A 42 -1.25 -3.20 5.71
C MET A 42 0.18 -3.33 6.22
N ALA A 43 0.36 -3.46 7.54
CA ALA A 43 1.67 -3.68 8.13
C ALA A 43 2.27 -5.04 7.70
N ASP A 44 1.46 -6.09 7.61
CA ASP A 44 1.91 -7.40 7.09
C ASP A 44 2.39 -7.26 5.64
N ILE A 45 1.65 -6.55 4.78
CA ILE A 45 2.03 -6.29 3.39
C ILE A 45 3.33 -5.47 3.31
N GLU A 46 3.45 -4.43 4.11
CA GLU A 46 4.66 -3.59 4.16
C GLU A 46 5.87 -4.41 4.64
N HIS A 47 5.69 -5.26 5.67
CA HIS A 47 6.75 -6.11 6.17
C HIS A 47 7.21 -7.15 5.16
N SER A 48 6.31 -7.72 4.36
CA SER A 48 6.66 -8.73 3.36
C SER A 48 7.66 -8.21 2.32
N VAL A 49 7.63 -6.91 2.01
CA VAL A 49 8.52 -6.29 1.03
C VAL A 49 9.67 -5.47 1.61
N GLN A 50 9.55 -5.00 2.86
CA GLN A 50 10.54 -4.12 3.49
C GLN A 50 11.52 -4.87 4.39
N MET A 51 11.14 -6.04 4.90
CA MET A 51 12.01 -6.85 5.75
C MET A 51 13.25 -7.31 4.98
N PRO A 52 14.43 -7.28 5.61
CA PRO A 52 15.60 -7.92 5.04
C PRO A 52 15.29 -9.40 4.72
N ASN A 53 15.68 -9.86 3.55
CA ASN A 53 15.37 -11.20 3.04
C ASN A 53 15.74 -12.35 4.02
N TYR A 54 16.75 -12.16 4.85
CA TYR A 54 17.15 -13.16 5.87
C TYR A 54 16.27 -13.19 7.12
N LYS A 55 15.33 -12.24 7.24
CA LYS A 55 14.36 -12.14 8.35
C LYS A 55 12.93 -12.38 7.92
N SER A 56 12.66 -12.39 6.63
CA SER A 56 11.31 -12.60 6.11
C SER A 56 11.12 -14.07 5.75
N SER A 57 10.11 -14.67 6.34
CA SER A 57 9.70 -16.05 6.03
C SER A 57 9.04 -16.19 4.67
N GLU A 58 8.60 -15.08 4.05
CA GLU A 58 7.85 -15.08 2.78
C GLU A 58 8.76 -15.01 1.56
N ILE A 59 9.99 -14.51 1.70
CA ILE A 59 10.87 -14.29 0.55
C ILE A 59 11.54 -15.58 0.12
N VAL A 60 11.11 -16.13 -1.02
CA VAL A 60 11.70 -17.34 -1.63
C VAL A 60 12.94 -16.99 -2.45
N TRP A 61 12.91 -15.86 -3.15
CA TRP A 61 14.03 -15.39 -3.96
C TRP A 61 14.15 -13.88 -3.92
N ALA A 62 15.36 -13.41 -3.63
CA ALA A 62 15.68 -11.99 -3.62
C ALA A 62 17.05 -11.72 -4.21
N THR A 63 17.20 -10.57 -4.83
CA THR A 63 18.52 -10.08 -5.28
C THR A 63 19.29 -9.56 -4.08
N LYS A 64 20.51 -10.08 -3.87
CA LYS A 64 21.38 -9.58 -2.84
C LYS A 64 21.92 -8.21 -3.24
N TRP A 65 21.64 -7.19 -2.45
CA TRP A 65 22.25 -5.88 -2.64
C TRP A 65 23.75 -5.98 -2.34
N ALA A 66 24.58 -5.61 -3.30
CA ALA A 66 25.94 -5.20 -2.99
C ALA A 66 25.84 -3.86 -2.27
N ASN A 67 26.33 -3.80 -1.04
CA ASN A 67 26.39 -2.57 -0.26
C ASN A 67 27.48 -1.67 -0.87
N THR A 68 27.15 -1.02 -1.96
CA THR A 68 27.99 0.04 -2.48
C THR A 68 27.65 1.28 -1.69
N GLU A 69 28.54 1.73 -0.83
CA GLU A 69 28.43 2.97 -0.03
C GLU A 69 28.40 4.25 -0.89
N LEU A 70 28.10 4.13 -2.15
CA LEU A 70 28.01 5.25 -3.06
C LEU A 70 26.72 6.04 -2.75
N TYR A 71 26.92 7.13 -2.05
CA TYR A 71 25.96 8.21 -1.80
C TYR A 71 24.78 7.86 -0.89
N LYS A 72 24.98 8.01 0.39
CA LYS A 72 23.94 8.00 1.44
C LYS A 72 22.79 9.00 1.20
N GLU A 73 22.91 9.88 0.22
CA GLU A 73 22.00 11.00 0.00
C GLU A 73 20.92 10.76 -1.07
N TYR A 74 21.06 9.71 -1.89
CA TYR A 74 20.13 9.45 -2.99
C TYR A 74 19.41 8.12 -2.84
N HIS A 75 18.53 8.05 -1.85
CA HIS A 75 17.67 6.88 -1.69
C HIS A 75 16.45 6.97 -2.61
N LEU A 76 16.04 5.85 -3.20
CA LEU A 76 14.87 5.77 -4.08
C LEU A 76 13.62 6.38 -3.43
N TYR A 77 13.46 6.24 -2.12
CA TYR A 77 12.32 6.82 -1.39
C TYR A 77 12.22 8.34 -1.53
N THR A 78 13.33 9.06 -1.70
CA THR A 78 13.31 10.52 -1.88
C THR A 78 12.62 10.93 -3.17
N TYR A 79 12.62 10.07 -4.17
CA TYR A 79 11.98 10.30 -5.47
C TYR A 79 10.54 9.81 -5.53
N VAL A 80 10.23 8.71 -4.84
CA VAL A 80 8.91 8.05 -4.90
C VAL A 80 7.92 8.56 -3.86
N LEU A 81 8.40 9.03 -2.71
CA LEU A 81 7.49 9.58 -1.70
C LEU A 81 7.01 10.97 -2.12
N PRO A 82 5.72 11.27 -1.93
CA PRO A 82 5.20 12.60 -2.20
C PRO A 82 5.88 13.64 -1.33
N ARG A 83 5.98 14.86 -1.82
CA ARG A 83 6.44 15.99 -1.02
C ARG A 83 5.41 16.23 0.07
N LEU A 84 5.72 15.79 1.28
CA LEU A 84 4.87 15.93 2.44
C LEU A 84 5.24 17.22 3.19
N GLU A 85 4.24 18.03 3.50
CA GLU A 85 4.40 19.13 4.44
C GLU A 85 3.98 18.59 5.82
N PHE A 86 4.94 18.55 6.74
CA PHE A 86 4.69 18.14 8.12
C PHE A 86 4.26 19.38 8.90
N GLU A 87 3.06 19.32 9.49
CA GLU A 87 2.62 20.29 10.50
C GLU A 87 2.78 19.67 11.89
N GLY A 88 3.34 20.42 12.86
CA GLY A 88 3.46 20.01 14.25
C GLY A 88 4.85 19.57 14.67
N GLU A 89 4.93 18.74 15.72
CA GLU A 89 6.16 18.32 16.39
C GLU A 89 7.17 17.62 15.47
N TYR A 90 6.69 17.01 14.38
CA TYR A 90 7.50 16.41 13.32
C TYR A 90 7.99 17.43 12.28
N GLY A 91 7.52 18.66 12.30
CA GLY A 91 7.86 19.70 11.32
C GLY A 91 9.35 20.07 11.29
N SER A 92 10.05 19.90 12.42
CA SER A 92 11.50 20.16 12.50
C SER A 92 12.35 19.08 11.83
N HIS A 93 11.77 17.93 11.51
CA HIS A 93 12.41 16.80 10.83
C HIS A 93 11.82 16.57 9.44
N ALA A 94 11.03 17.51 8.93
CA ALA A 94 10.55 17.46 7.56
C ALA A 94 11.76 17.23 6.64
N ASN A 95 11.84 16.01 6.09
CA ASN A 95 12.88 15.70 5.14
C ASN A 95 12.54 16.47 3.85
N THR A 96 13.08 17.69 3.76
CA THR A 96 12.88 18.61 2.63
C THR A 96 13.35 18.01 1.31
N ASN A 97 13.98 16.83 1.37
CA ASN A 97 14.51 16.11 0.23
C ASN A 97 13.51 15.16 -0.45
N LEU A 98 12.26 15.05 0.04
CA LEU A 98 11.24 14.28 -0.65
C LEU A 98 10.77 15.04 -1.89
N LEU A 99 11.09 14.51 -3.05
CA LEU A 99 10.91 15.20 -4.33
C LEU A 99 9.58 14.90 -5.00
N GLY A 100 9.01 13.70 -4.77
CA GLY A 100 7.76 13.27 -5.42
C GLY A 100 7.86 13.23 -6.95
N CYS A 101 9.05 12.93 -7.47
CA CYS A 101 9.31 12.95 -8.92
C CYS A 101 8.80 11.70 -9.64
N LEU A 102 8.68 10.60 -8.92
CA LEU A 102 8.21 9.33 -9.45
C LEU A 102 6.87 8.99 -8.80
N ALA A 103 5.86 8.87 -9.62
CA ALA A 103 4.53 8.46 -9.19
C ALA A 103 4.06 7.27 -10.03
N PRO A 104 3.24 6.37 -9.48
CA PRO A 104 2.63 5.32 -10.27
C PRO A 104 1.74 5.94 -11.35
N SER A 105 1.66 5.32 -12.52
CA SER A 105 0.72 5.74 -13.54
C SER A 105 -0.73 5.54 -13.05
N LEU A 106 -1.65 6.35 -13.56
CA LEU A 106 -3.09 6.19 -13.26
C LEU A 106 -3.57 4.76 -13.54
N LYS A 107 -3.10 4.16 -14.64
CA LYS A 107 -3.39 2.77 -14.99
C LYS A 107 -2.99 1.79 -13.87
N MET A 108 -1.83 1.99 -13.26
CA MET A 108 -1.38 1.14 -12.16
C MET A 108 -2.26 1.33 -10.91
N VAL A 109 -2.65 2.56 -10.60
CA VAL A 109 -3.58 2.86 -9.50
C VAL A 109 -4.94 2.20 -9.71
N GLU A 110 -5.43 2.17 -10.94
CA GLU A 110 -6.70 1.53 -11.30
C GLU A 110 -6.67 0.00 -11.24
N MET A 111 -5.48 -0.62 -11.37
CA MET A 111 -5.33 -2.09 -11.31
C MET A 111 -5.55 -2.68 -9.92
N TYR A 112 -5.46 -1.90 -8.87
CA TYR A 112 -5.81 -2.37 -7.53
C TYR A 112 -7.30 -2.69 -7.45
N TYR A 113 -7.65 -3.70 -6.68
CA TYR A 113 -9.03 -4.14 -6.52
C TYR A 113 -9.84 -3.22 -5.59
N THR A 114 -11.15 -3.35 -5.68
CA THR A 114 -12.09 -2.74 -4.74
C THR A 114 -12.06 -3.47 -3.39
N GLU A 115 -12.76 -2.93 -2.40
CA GLU A 115 -12.96 -3.59 -1.10
C GLU A 115 -13.64 -4.96 -1.22
N ASN A 116 -14.36 -5.20 -2.32
CA ASN A 116 -15.03 -6.47 -2.61
C ASN A 116 -14.07 -7.53 -3.23
N GLY A 117 -12.79 -7.19 -3.41
CA GLY A 117 -11.76 -8.10 -3.93
C GLY A 117 -11.88 -8.38 -5.43
N VAL A 118 -12.51 -7.48 -6.20
CA VAL A 118 -12.69 -7.60 -7.65
C VAL A 118 -12.16 -6.34 -8.38
N PRO A 119 -11.80 -6.44 -9.66
CA PRO A 119 -11.45 -5.27 -10.47
C PRO A 119 -12.60 -4.25 -10.50
N MET A 120 -12.27 -2.96 -10.54
CA MET A 120 -13.28 -1.90 -10.54
C MET A 120 -14.30 -2.01 -11.69
N GLU A 121 -13.86 -2.50 -12.84
CA GLU A 121 -14.71 -2.70 -14.01
C GLU A 121 -15.72 -3.84 -13.84
N GLU A 122 -15.46 -4.76 -12.93
CA GLU A 122 -16.32 -5.90 -12.62
C GLU A 122 -17.19 -5.67 -11.39
N ASP A 123 -16.89 -4.65 -10.60
CA ASP A 123 -17.62 -4.28 -9.39
C ASP A 123 -18.84 -3.41 -9.75
N LYS A 124 -20.04 -3.96 -9.54
CA LYS A 124 -21.31 -3.26 -9.84
C LYS A 124 -21.50 -1.97 -9.06
N GLU A 125 -20.96 -1.89 -7.85
CA GLU A 125 -21.05 -0.69 -7.03
C GLU A 125 -20.15 0.43 -7.57
N TRP A 126 -19.05 0.06 -8.24
CA TRP A 126 -18.10 0.98 -8.83
C TRP A 126 -18.46 1.40 -10.24
N GLN A 127 -19.14 0.54 -11.01
CA GLN A 127 -19.55 0.84 -12.38
C GLN A 127 -20.48 2.06 -12.47
N ALA A 128 -21.29 2.29 -11.44
CA ALA A 128 -22.22 3.43 -11.38
C ALA A 128 -21.58 4.72 -10.87
N LYS A 129 -20.32 4.68 -10.39
CA LYS A 129 -19.64 5.82 -9.79
C LYS A 129 -18.70 6.50 -10.77
N ASN A 130 -18.65 7.82 -10.72
CA ASN A 130 -17.59 8.56 -11.38
C ASN A 130 -16.32 8.50 -10.51
N ARG A 131 -15.39 7.60 -10.86
CA ARG A 131 -14.15 7.38 -10.12
C ARG A 131 -13.24 8.61 -9.98
N TYR A 132 -13.42 9.60 -10.85
CA TYR A 132 -12.64 10.84 -10.85
C TYR A 132 -13.37 12.01 -10.21
N GLU A 133 -14.53 11.79 -9.64
CA GLU A 133 -15.25 12.77 -8.86
C GLU A 133 -14.64 12.91 -7.48
N ARG A 134 -14.64 14.14 -6.97
CA ARG A 134 -14.29 14.42 -5.58
C ARG A 134 -15.55 14.42 -4.74
N VAL A 135 -15.46 13.74 -3.64
CA VAL A 135 -16.56 13.62 -2.69
C VAL A 135 -16.04 13.92 -1.29
N VAL A 136 -16.87 14.51 -0.46
CA VAL A 136 -16.57 14.66 0.97
C VAL A 136 -16.96 13.36 1.67
N GLU A 137 -15.98 12.70 2.26
CA GLU A 137 -16.24 11.50 3.07
C GLU A 137 -16.84 11.92 4.40
N THR A 138 -18.13 11.67 4.57
CA THR A 138 -18.88 12.02 5.80
C THR A 138 -19.13 10.84 6.71
N GLU A 139 -19.00 9.65 6.20
CA GLU A 139 -19.17 8.40 6.92
C GLU A 139 -17.94 7.52 6.71
N ALA A 140 -16.82 7.89 7.33
CA ALA A 140 -15.70 6.98 7.39
C ALA A 140 -16.21 5.69 8.04
N SER A 141 -16.33 4.64 7.25
CA SER A 141 -16.71 3.34 7.80
C SER A 141 -15.70 3.00 8.89
N THR A 142 -16.12 2.28 9.92
CA THR A 142 -15.21 1.88 11.01
C THR A 142 -13.97 1.17 10.49
N THR A 143 -14.03 0.58 9.30
CA THR A 143 -12.92 -0.11 8.62
C THR A 143 -11.87 0.85 8.07
N TYR A 144 -12.29 2.01 7.51
CA TYR A 144 -11.40 2.91 6.76
C TYR A 144 -11.03 4.20 7.51
N LYS A 145 -11.57 4.43 8.71
CA LYS A 145 -11.34 5.66 9.51
C LYS A 145 -9.85 6.00 9.73
N ASP A 146 -8.99 4.99 9.72
CA ASP A 146 -7.56 5.16 9.97
C ASP A 146 -6.75 5.37 8.67
N VAL A 147 -7.38 5.30 7.52
CA VAL A 147 -6.75 5.55 6.22
C VAL A 147 -7.41 6.70 5.47
N ILE A 148 -8.68 6.99 5.74
CA ILE A 148 -9.44 8.07 5.12
C ILE A 148 -9.99 8.98 6.21
N PRO A 149 -9.60 10.27 6.24
CA PRO A 149 -10.11 11.23 7.21
C PRO A 149 -11.56 11.59 6.93
N GLU A 150 -12.35 11.80 7.98
CA GLU A 150 -13.69 12.36 7.87
C GLU A 150 -13.65 13.82 7.42
N ASN A 151 -14.68 14.23 6.69
CA ASN A 151 -14.89 15.61 6.23
C ASN A 151 -13.79 16.16 5.30
N GLU A 152 -12.91 15.31 4.76
CA GLU A 152 -11.98 15.69 3.72
C GLU A 152 -12.56 15.39 2.34
N GLU A 153 -12.22 16.25 1.38
CA GLU A 153 -12.59 16.06 -0.02
C GLU A 153 -11.61 15.07 -0.66
N VAL A 154 -12.07 13.86 -0.90
CA VAL A 154 -11.27 12.73 -1.41
C VAL A 154 -11.73 12.37 -2.82
N LEU A 155 -10.78 11.93 -3.66
CA LEU A 155 -11.11 11.37 -4.96
C LEU A 155 -11.80 10.00 -4.78
N THR A 156 -12.94 9.79 -5.43
CA THR A 156 -13.67 8.50 -5.35
C THR A 156 -12.78 7.30 -5.64
N LEU A 157 -11.83 7.45 -6.56
CA LEU A 157 -10.83 6.44 -6.91
C LEU A 157 -10.01 5.92 -5.69
N HIS A 158 -9.87 6.73 -4.64
CA HIS A 158 -9.08 6.40 -3.46
C HIS A 158 -9.92 5.77 -2.33
N LEU A 159 -11.24 5.73 -2.47
CA LEU A 159 -12.13 5.20 -1.46
C LEU A 159 -12.34 3.68 -1.63
N ARG A 160 -12.60 2.98 -0.53
CA ARG A 160 -13.04 1.58 -0.52
C ARG A 160 -12.21 0.66 -1.42
N ARG A 161 -10.89 0.79 -1.30
CA ARG A 161 -9.93 -0.05 -2.03
C ARG A 161 -9.42 -1.19 -1.15
N GLU A 162 -8.86 -2.21 -1.78
CA GLU A 162 -8.20 -3.29 -1.06
C GLU A 162 -7.03 -2.80 -0.19
N PRO A 163 -6.64 -3.53 0.88
CA PRO A 163 -5.56 -3.10 1.78
C PRO A 163 -4.23 -2.85 1.08
N ARG A 164 -3.90 -3.60 0.01
CA ARG A 164 -2.67 -3.40 -0.78
C ARG A 164 -2.57 -2.01 -1.39
N PHE A 165 -3.70 -1.44 -1.78
CA PHE A 165 -3.74 -0.05 -2.28
C PHE A 165 -3.21 0.91 -1.22
N TYR A 166 -3.76 0.88 -0.02
CA TYR A 166 -3.39 1.79 1.05
C TYR A 166 -1.99 1.52 1.62
N ALA A 167 -1.48 0.30 1.51
CA ALA A 167 -0.12 -0.05 1.90
C ALA A 167 0.93 0.45 0.90
N SER A 168 0.57 0.58 -0.39
CA SER A 168 1.53 0.83 -1.46
C SER A 168 1.42 2.23 -2.08
N ILE A 169 0.25 2.87 -2.01
CA ILE A 169 -0.04 4.14 -2.68
C ILE A 169 -0.30 5.25 -1.67
N ALA A 170 0.59 6.24 -1.64
CA ALA A 170 0.38 7.47 -0.90
C ALA A 170 -0.60 8.38 -1.65
N ALA A 171 -1.89 8.05 -1.59
CA ALA A 171 -2.93 8.75 -2.31
C ALA A 171 -3.25 10.10 -1.66
N ASP A 172 -3.65 11.11 -2.47
CA ASP A 172 -4.06 12.41 -1.96
C ASP A 172 -5.25 12.26 -1.00
N ARG A 173 -5.18 12.94 0.13
CA ARG A 173 -6.19 12.90 1.21
C ARG A 173 -6.37 11.53 1.87
N THR A 174 -5.35 10.71 1.90
CA THR A 174 -5.28 9.52 2.75
C THR A 174 -4.19 9.66 3.81
N TYR A 175 -4.30 8.91 4.90
CA TYR A 175 -3.22 8.85 5.89
C TYR A 175 -2.11 7.92 5.40
N TRP A 176 -0.89 8.45 5.33
CA TRP A 176 0.29 7.67 4.95
C TRP A 176 0.99 7.08 6.17
N GLN A 177 1.35 7.91 7.14
CA GLN A 177 1.98 7.44 8.36
C GLN A 177 0.91 7.11 9.41
N ARG A 178 0.93 5.88 9.92
CA ARG A 178 -0.12 5.31 10.74
C ARG A 178 0.50 4.61 11.94
N GLY A 179 0.93 5.40 12.92
CA GLY A 179 1.33 4.90 14.24
C GLY A 179 0.13 4.61 15.14
N LYS A 180 0.37 4.15 16.36
CA LYS A 180 -0.67 4.12 17.40
C LYS A 180 -1.04 5.55 17.82
N GLY A 181 -2.34 5.80 17.95
CA GLY A 181 -2.90 7.08 18.39
C GLY A 181 -3.02 8.13 17.27
N GLU A 182 -3.91 9.08 17.49
CA GLU A 182 -4.29 10.13 16.52
C GLU A 182 -3.10 11.03 16.12
N GLY A 183 -2.15 11.29 17.03
CA GLY A 183 -1.00 12.13 16.75
C GLY A 183 0.02 11.55 15.76
N ASN A 184 -0.13 10.29 15.38
CA ASN A 184 0.79 9.58 14.49
C ASN A 184 0.23 9.37 13.08
N LYS A 185 -0.78 10.12 12.70
CA LYS A 185 -1.37 10.06 11.36
C LYS A 185 -0.86 11.23 10.52
N LEU A 186 -0.24 10.93 9.38
CA LEU A 186 0.21 11.92 8.41
C LEU A 186 -0.72 11.96 7.23
N LEU A 187 -1.42 13.08 7.04
CA LEU A 187 -2.31 13.29 5.91
C LEU A 187 -1.50 13.66 4.65
N VAL A 188 -1.67 12.89 3.59
CA VAL A 188 -1.11 13.20 2.28
C VAL A 188 -1.88 14.35 1.66
N LYS A 189 -1.20 15.45 1.34
CA LYS A 189 -1.76 16.60 0.62
C LYS A 189 -0.93 16.79 -0.66
N ALA A 190 -1.32 16.08 -1.72
CA ALA A 190 -0.54 16.07 -2.96
C ALA A 190 -0.79 17.31 -3.81
N TRP A 191 -1.88 18.04 -3.60
CA TRP A 191 -2.09 19.32 -4.27
C TRP A 191 -2.53 20.43 -3.30
N ARG A 192 -2.11 21.62 -3.64
CA ARG A 192 -2.47 22.83 -2.91
C ARG A 192 -3.76 23.41 -3.47
N LYS A 193 -4.63 23.88 -2.58
CA LYS A 193 -5.73 24.76 -2.96
C LYS A 193 -5.21 26.10 -3.46
#